data_e681675a670824314da977ffebeeca92
#
_entry.id   e681675a670824314da977ffebeeca92
#
_cell.length_a   1.000
_cell.length_b   1.000
_cell.length_c   1.000
_cell.angle_alpha   90.00
_cell.angle_beta   90.00
_cell.angle_gamma   90.00
#
_symmetry.space_group_name_H-M   'P 1'
#
loop_
_entity.id
_entity.type
_entity.pdbx_description
1 polymer ?
#
loop_
_entity_poly.entity_id
_entity_poly.type
_entity_poly.pdbx_seq_one_letter_code
_entity_poly.pdbx_strand_id
1 'polypeptide(L)'
;RDFCLSRGLGDVYKRQDECVAIGASIQGGKLAGDSGAGDILLLDVTPLTLSIETMGGVATHLIERNTTIPTKKSQIFSTAADNQTAVDINVVQGERQFARDNKSLGQFRLDGIAPARRGVPQIEVTFDIDANGIVNVSAKDLGTGKEQHITITAGSNMSDSDIEKAVKEAAEFEAQDKARKEGVDARNEADSFVFQTENAMKEVGDKLDPTLKGQVESDLQALKDLVASTDINNVTPDQTEQLKAKTETLKNSAQQLFSKMYEQAQAAQGGAQAGPDMNAGAGSSSSSDDVVDLSLIHI
;
A
#
# COMPACT_ATOMS: atom_id res chain seq x y z
N ARG A 1 -33.14 31.22 -10.24
CA ARG A 1 -32.71 30.06 -11.01
C ARG A 1 -32.45 30.37 -12.48
N ASP A 2 -32.96 31.46 -13.02
CA ASP A 2 -32.85 31.80 -14.45
C ASP A 2 -31.79 32.87 -14.75
N PHE A 3 -30.89 33.14 -13.80
CA PHE A 3 -29.97 34.28 -13.87
C PHE A 3 -28.68 33.99 -14.64
N CYS A 4 -28.32 32.73 -14.88
CA CYS A 4 -27.04 32.35 -15.52
C CYS A 4 -27.15 32.01 -17.01
N LEU A 5 -28.35 31.93 -17.63
CA LEU A 5 -28.49 31.36 -18.99
C LEU A 5 -28.81 32.34 -20.10
N SER A 6 -28.93 33.65 -19.85
CA SER A 6 -29.48 34.59 -20.87
C SER A 6 -28.55 35.67 -21.42
N ARG A 7 -27.26 35.69 -21.03
CA ARG A 7 -26.31 36.73 -21.51
C ARG A 7 -25.01 36.12 -22.01
N GLY A 8 -24.59 36.56 -23.19
CA GLY A 8 -23.49 35.99 -23.95
C GLY A 8 -22.14 35.89 -23.23
N LEU A 9 -21.24 35.09 -23.76
CA LEU A 9 -19.91 34.70 -23.21
C LEU A 9 -19.06 35.83 -22.62
N GLY A 10 -19.27 37.10 -23.03
CA GLY A 10 -18.55 38.25 -22.49
C GLY A 10 -18.97 38.67 -21.07
N ASP A 11 -20.21 38.34 -20.64
CA ASP A 11 -20.70 38.68 -19.30
C ASP A 11 -20.35 37.61 -18.25
N VAL A 12 -20.06 36.40 -18.67
CA VAL A 12 -19.67 35.29 -17.78
C VAL A 12 -18.33 35.59 -17.10
N TYR A 13 -17.37 36.15 -17.82
CA TYR A 13 -16.05 36.51 -17.27
C TYR A 13 -16.13 37.60 -16.21
N LYS A 14 -16.97 38.60 -16.37
CA LYS A 14 -17.14 39.70 -15.41
C LYS A 14 -17.84 39.31 -14.12
N ARG A 15 -18.59 38.20 -14.13
CA ARG A 15 -19.35 37.71 -12.96
C ARG A 15 -18.63 36.61 -12.20
N GLN A 16 -17.52 36.13 -12.69
CA GLN A 16 -16.76 35.07 -12.03
C GLN A 16 -16.23 35.54 -10.67
N ASP A 17 -15.68 36.76 -10.62
CA ASP A 17 -15.23 37.40 -9.39
C ASP A 17 -16.37 37.69 -8.41
N GLU A 18 -17.54 38.12 -8.92
CA GLU A 18 -18.76 38.32 -8.10
C GLU A 18 -19.25 36.99 -7.52
N CYS A 19 -19.26 35.89 -8.28
CA CYS A 19 -19.65 34.58 -7.78
C CYS A 19 -18.70 34.07 -6.68
N VAL A 20 -17.41 34.29 -6.82
CA VAL A 20 -16.41 33.96 -5.79
C VAL A 20 -16.64 34.77 -4.53
N ALA A 21 -16.87 36.10 -4.67
CA ALA A 21 -17.12 36.98 -3.53
C ALA A 21 -18.42 36.61 -2.80
N ILE A 22 -19.50 36.28 -3.53
CA ILE A 22 -20.78 35.85 -2.96
C ILE A 22 -20.60 34.49 -2.24
N GLY A 23 -19.87 33.52 -2.85
CA GLY A 23 -19.57 32.23 -2.22
C GLY A 23 -18.77 32.40 -0.92
N ALA A 24 -17.76 33.27 -0.94
CA ALA A 24 -16.97 33.59 0.24
C ALA A 24 -17.79 34.26 1.35
N SER A 25 -18.74 35.16 0.99
CA SER A 25 -19.61 35.82 1.98
C SER A 25 -20.60 34.84 2.60
N ILE A 26 -21.16 33.90 1.84
CA ILE A 26 -22.04 32.85 2.35
C ILE A 26 -21.26 31.91 3.31
N GLN A 27 -20.06 31.52 2.94
CA GLN A 27 -19.19 30.70 3.79
C GLN A 27 -18.78 31.45 5.07
N GLY A 28 -18.46 32.73 4.98
CA GLY A 28 -18.14 33.58 6.10
C GLY A 28 -19.34 33.75 7.06
N GLY A 29 -20.54 33.93 6.51
CA GLY A 29 -21.79 33.98 7.28
C GLY A 29 -22.05 32.69 8.06
N LYS A 30 -21.83 31.54 7.42
CA LYS A 30 -21.93 30.21 8.07
C LYS A 30 -20.94 30.05 9.22
N LEU A 31 -19.68 30.44 9.04
CA LEU A 31 -18.64 30.40 10.08
C LEU A 31 -18.97 31.37 11.24
N ALA A 32 -19.65 32.49 10.96
CA ALA A 32 -20.11 33.44 11.95
C ALA A 32 -21.42 33.00 12.67
N GLY A 33 -22.03 31.88 12.25
CA GLY A 33 -23.27 31.37 12.83
C GLY A 33 -24.54 32.13 12.37
N ASP A 34 -24.48 32.77 11.19
CA ASP A 34 -25.64 33.52 10.63
C ASP A 34 -26.68 32.50 10.11
N SER A 35 -27.90 32.58 10.68
CA SER A 35 -29.03 31.71 10.28
C SER A 35 -29.53 31.96 8.85
N GLY A 36 -29.13 33.07 8.22
CA GLY A 36 -29.49 33.40 6.84
C GLY A 36 -28.61 32.70 5.80
N ALA A 37 -27.47 32.14 6.20
CA ALA A 37 -26.51 31.50 5.27
C ALA A 37 -26.91 30.09 4.75
N GLY A 38 -28.08 29.57 5.24
CA GLY A 38 -28.61 28.27 4.82
C GLY A 38 -27.80 27.06 5.30
N ASP A 39 -28.34 25.87 5.09
CA ASP A 39 -27.72 24.59 5.48
C ASP A 39 -26.79 24.08 4.36
N ILE A 40 -25.77 24.88 3.99
CA ILE A 40 -24.80 24.49 2.98
C ILE A 40 -23.71 23.64 3.64
N LEU A 41 -23.61 22.37 3.25
CA LEU A 41 -22.52 21.50 3.60
C LEU A 41 -21.42 21.63 2.54
N LEU A 42 -20.28 22.22 2.93
CA LEU A 42 -19.09 22.23 2.10
C LEU A 42 -18.23 21.01 2.46
N LEU A 43 -18.07 20.13 1.50
CA LEU A 43 -17.16 18.97 1.60
C LEU A 43 -16.02 19.19 0.60
N ASP A 44 -14.81 19.19 1.10
CA ASP A 44 -13.63 19.16 0.26
C ASP A 44 -13.14 17.72 0.08
N VAL A 45 -12.47 17.44 -1.04
CA VAL A 45 -12.01 16.09 -1.40
C VAL A 45 -10.60 16.12 -1.93
N THR A 46 -9.89 15.00 -1.80
CA THR A 46 -8.59 14.82 -2.42
C THR A 46 -8.71 14.77 -3.95
N PRO A 47 -7.97 15.58 -4.71
CA PRO A 47 -8.10 15.62 -6.17
C PRO A 47 -7.51 14.38 -6.86
N LEU A 48 -6.49 13.77 -6.26
CA LEU A 48 -5.78 12.58 -6.76
C LEU A 48 -5.43 11.65 -5.61
N THR A 49 -5.20 10.39 -5.95
CA THR A 49 -4.78 9.33 -5.03
C THR A 49 -3.40 9.64 -4.44
N LEU A 50 -3.26 9.42 -3.13
CA LEU A 50 -1.99 9.51 -2.39
C LEU A 50 -1.48 8.10 -2.10
N SER A 51 -0.22 7.88 -2.43
CA SER A 51 0.41 6.58 -2.40
C SER A 51 1.83 6.66 -1.87
N ILE A 52 2.39 5.54 -1.47
CA ILE A 52 3.83 5.40 -1.22
C ILE A 52 4.44 4.40 -2.20
N GLU A 53 5.71 4.58 -2.46
CA GLU A 53 6.49 3.65 -3.26
C GLU A 53 6.82 2.41 -2.44
N THR A 54 6.53 1.24 -3.01
CA THR A 54 6.84 -0.06 -2.43
C THR A 54 7.76 -0.87 -3.33
N MET A 55 8.09 -2.10 -2.94
CA MET A 55 9.02 -2.97 -3.64
C MET A 55 8.63 -3.14 -5.12
N GLY A 56 9.61 -2.90 -6.01
CA GLY A 56 9.38 -2.92 -7.46
C GLY A 56 8.91 -1.60 -8.06
N GLY A 57 8.95 -0.50 -7.28
CA GLY A 57 8.52 0.83 -7.73
C GLY A 57 7.01 0.97 -7.86
N VAL A 58 6.23 0.05 -7.26
CA VAL A 58 4.77 0.08 -7.27
C VAL A 58 4.26 1.18 -6.35
N ALA A 59 3.24 1.93 -6.79
CA ALA A 59 2.53 2.89 -5.97
C ALA A 59 1.42 2.19 -5.18
N THR A 60 1.62 2.00 -3.88
CA THR A 60 0.60 1.44 -2.99
C THR A 60 -0.30 2.56 -2.49
N HIS A 61 -1.58 2.47 -2.83
CA HIS A 61 -2.58 3.49 -2.54
C HIS A 61 -2.99 3.44 -1.06
N LEU A 62 -2.94 4.59 -0.38
CA LEU A 62 -3.44 4.74 0.99
C LEU A 62 -4.71 5.58 1.03
N ILE A 63 -4.74 6.72 0.34
CA ILE A 63 -5.91 7.58 0.25
C ILE A 63 -6.29 7.71 -1.21
N GLU A 64 -7.46 7.21 -1.58
CA GLU A 64 -7.97 7.28 -2.94
C GLU A 64 -8.45 8.70 -3.30
N ARG A 65 -8.46 9.01 -4.60
CA ARG A 65 -9.05 10.26 -5.11
C ARG A 65 -10.51 10.38 -4.68
N ASN A 66 -10.98 11.61 -4.58
CA ASN A 66 -12.34 11.95 -4.12
C ASN A 66 -12.66 11.51 -2.67
N THR A 67 -11.65 11.20 -1.86
CA THR A 67 -11.84 10.98 -0.42
C THR A 67 -12.09 12.33 0.25
N THR A 68 -13.16 12.43 1.05
CA THR A 68 -13.48 13.65 1.80
C THR A 68 -12.43 13.96 2.85
N ILE A 69 -12.07 15.24 2.99
CA ILE A 69 -11.15 15.73 4.02
C ILE A 69 -11.92 16.50 5.10
N PRO A 70 -11.45 16.51 6.35
CA PRO A 70 -10.21 15.86 6.85
C PRO A 70 -10.31 14.33 6.90
N THR A 71 -9.18 13.66 6.67
CA THR A 71 -9.11 12.19 6.71
C THR A 71 -7.76 11.71 7.22
N LYS A 72 -7.78 10.54 7.89
CA LYS A 72 -6.58 9.88 8.36
C LYS A 72 -6.64 8.40 8.02
N LYS A 73 -5.58 7.89 7.41
CA LYS A 73 -5.43 6.45 7.12
C LYS A 73 -4.02 5.99 7.44
N SER A 74 -3.91 4.79 8.01
CA SER A 74 -2.65 4.12 8.28
C SER A 74 -2.64 2.72 7.69
N GLN A 75 -1.44 2.28 7.31
CA GLN A 75 -1.19 0.93 6.83
C GLN A 75 0.17 0.47 7.35
N ILE A 76 0.27 -0.83 7.67
CA ILE A 76 1.50 -1.44 8.16
C ILE A 76 2.27 -2.00 6.97
N PHE A 77 3.55 -1.65 6.91
CA PHE A 77 4.52 -2.13 5.93
C PHE A 77 5.66 -2.86 6.63
N SER A 78 6.49 -3.55 5.85
CA SER A 78 7.63 -4.26 6.39
C SER A 78 8.89 -4.04 5.54
N THR A 79 10.05 -4.46 6.08
CA THR A 79 11.34 -4.34 5.38
C THR A 79 11.45 -5.33 4.23
N ALA A 80 12.08 -4.91 3.13
CA ALA A 80 12.29 -5.70 1.93
C ALA A 80 13.58 -6.54 1.96
N ALA A 81 14.52 -6.23 2.88
CA ALA A 81 15.80 -6.93 3.01
C ALA A 81 16.08 -7.32 4.46
N ASP A 82 16.91 -8.36 4.62
CA ASP A 82 17.40 -8.78 5.94
C ASP A 82 18.32 -7.72 6.55
N ASN A 83 18.20 -7.55 7.87
CA ASN A 83 19.00 -6.60 8.65
C ASN A 83 18.90 -5.14 8.16
N GLN A 84 17.80 -4.79 7.53
CA GLN A 84 17.52 -3.43 7.10
C GLN A 84 17.27 -2.53 8.30
N THR A 85 18.12 -1.52 8.49
CA THR A 85 18.09 -0.59 9.62
C THR A 85 17.44 0.75 9.32
N ALA A 86 17.11 0.98 8.06
CA ALA A 86 16.47 2.18 7.58
C ALA A 86 15.54 1.89 6.39
N VAL A 87 14.52 2.72 6.21
CA VAL A 87 13.64 2.71 5.03
C VAL A 87 13.46 4.12 4.50
N ASP A 88 13.47 4.25 3.18
CA ASP A 88 13.12 5.48 2.49
C ASP A 88 11.65 5.43 2.09
N ILE A 89 10.87 6.42 2.49
CA ILE A 89 9.47 6.55 2.17
C ILE A 89 9.32 7.67 1.13
N ASN A 90 8.98 7.29 -0.09
CA ASN A 90 8.67 8.20 -1.18
C ASN A 90 7.15 8.36 -1.28
N VAL A 91 6.66 9.56 -1.04
CA VAL A 91 5.24 9.92 -1.11
C VAL A 91 4.93 10.44 -2.51
N VAL A 92 3.97 9.82 -3.17
CA VAL A 92 3.59 10.17 -4.54
C VAL A 92 2.08 10.45 -4.65
N GLN A 93 1.72 11.27 -5.63
CA GLN A 93 0.35 11.65 -5.94
C GLN A 93 0.04 11.36 -7.41
N GLY A 94 -1.03 10.65 -7.68
CA GLY A 94 -1.50 10.33 -9.02
C GLY A 94 -2.22 8.99 -9.11
N GLU A 95 -2.67 8.64 -10.31
CA GLU A 95 -3.50 7.45 -10.57
C GLU A 95 -2.73 6.31 -11.27
N ARG A 96 -1.42 6.51 -11.57
CA ARG A 96 -0.59 5.49 -12.23
C ARG A 96 -0.14 4.44 -11.22
N GLN A 97 0.04 3.20 -11.69
CA GLN A 97 0.41 2.06 -10.85
C GLN A 97 1.88 2.09 -10.35
N PHE A 98 2.74 2.90 -10.99
CA PHE A 98 4.15 3.02 -10.62
C PHE A 98 4.49 4.39 -10.06
N ALA A 99 5.28 4.42 -8.99
CA ALA A 99 5.65 5.65 -8.31
C ALA A 99 6.35 6.67 -9.22
N ARG A 100 7.21 6.18 -10.13
CA ARG A 100 7.95 7.02 -11.08
C ARG A 100 7.07 7.75 -12.11
N ASP A 101 5.87 7.20 -12.38
CA ASP A 101 4.90 7.74 -13.35
C ASP A 101 3.88 8.66 -12.66
N ASN A 102 4.02 8.86 -11.34
CA ASN A 102 3.24 9.77 -10.51
C ASN A 102 4.10 10.96 -10.07
N LYS A 103 3.45 12.00 -9.57
CA LYS A 103 4.13 13.18 -9.02
C LYS A 103 4.67 12.87 -7.63
N SER A 104 5.99 12.97 -7.43
CA SER A 104 6.58 12.90 -6.09
C SER A 104 6.24 14.17 -5.30
N LEU A 105 5.69 14.00 -4.12
CA LEU A 105 5.37 15.08 -3.18
C LEU A 105 6.50 15.31 -2.17
N GLY A 106 7.27 14.26 -1.87
CA GLY A 106 8.39 14.33 -0.96
C GLY A 106 8.91 12.95 -0.58
N GLN A 107 10.10 12.93 -0.05
CA GLN A 107 10.77 11.72 0.42
C GLN A 107 11.36 11.99 1.80
N PHE A 108 11.26 11.00 2.68
CA PHE A 108 11.90 11.04 4.00
C PHE A 108 12.38 9.65 4.41
N ARG A 109 13.31 9.61 5.34
CA ARG A 109 13.97 8.38 5.78
C ARG A 109 13.67 8.11 7.24
N LEU A 110 13.22 6.89 7.54
CA LEU A 110 13.10 6.36 8.88
C LEU A 110 14.32 5.51 9.19
N ASP A 111 15.16 5.98 10.13
CA ASP A 111 16.37 5.31 10.58
C ASP A 111 16.20 4.63 11.94
N GLY A 112 17.03 3.63 12.18
CA GLY A 112 17.14 2.98 13.51
C GLY A 112 16.09 1.92 13.76
N ILE A 113 15.63 1.27 12.71
CA ILE A 113 14.88 0.02 12.76
C ILE A 113 15.81 -1.06 13.32
N ALA A 114 15.30 -1.89 14.24
CA ALA A 114 16.09 -3.00 14.78
C ALA A 114 16.44 -4.00 13.67
N PRO A 115 17.72 -4.43 13.54
CA PRO A 115 18.10 -5.44 12.58
C PRO A 115 17.31 -6.73 12.81
N ALA A 116 16.58 -7.17 11.79
CA ALA A 116 15.78 -8.39 11.83
C ALA A 116 15.70 -9.00 10.43
N ARG A 117 15.12 -10.19 10.32
CA ARG A 117 14.81 -10.78 9.02
C ARG A 117 13.80 -9.90 8.28
N ARG A 118 13.86 -9.87 6.94
CA ARG A 118 12.88 -9.19 6.10
C ARG A 118 11.45 -9.65 6.47
N GLY A 119 10.50 -8.74 6.43
CA GLY A 119 9.11 -9.02 6.78
C GLY A 119 8.80 -9.05 8.29
N VAL A 120 9.80 -8.99 9.18
CA VAL A 120 9.59 -8.99 10.64
C VAL A 120 9.33 -7.58 11.20
N PRO A 121 10.12 -6.54 10.84
CA PRO A 121 9.82 -5.19 11.33
C PRO A 121 8.47 -4.71 10.81
N GLN A 122 7.71 -4.06 11.68
CA GLN A 122 6.41 -3.47 11.35
C GLN A 122 6.51 -1.96 11.37
N ILE A 123 6.30 -1.34 10.23
CA ILE A 123 6.39 0.11 10.03
C ILE A 123 5.01 0.61 9.68
N GLU A 124 4.39 1.32 10.61
CA GLU A 124 3.10 1.97 10.39
C GLU A 124 3.32 3.29 9.65
N VAL A 125 2.79 3.41 8.45
CA VAL A 125 2.77 4.66 7.68
C VAL A 125 1.37 5.25 7.78
N THR A 126 1.29 6.49 8.27
CA THR A 126 0.04 7.20 8.48
C THR A 126 0.01 8.45 7.62
N PHE A 127 -1.06 8.61 6.87
CA PHE A 127 -1.43 9.83 6.15
C PHE A 127 -2.52 10.56 6.94
N ASP A 128 -2.29 11.80 7.26
CA ASP A 128 -3.21 12.69 7.98
C ASP A 128 -3.40 13.97 7.17
N ILE A 129 -4.59 14.16 6.61
CA ILE A 129 -4.96 15.34 5.83
C ILE A 129 -5.89 16.19 6.67
N ASP A 130 -5.49 17.41 6.94
CA ASP A 130 -6.31 18.37 7.68
C ASP A 130 -7.43 19.01 6.82
N ALA A 131 -8.26 19.82 7.45
CA ALA A 131 -9.34 20.55 6.77
C ALA A 131 -8.83 21.62 5.77
N ASN A 132 -7.54 21.96 5.79
CA ASN A 132 -6.92 22.91 4.87
C ASN A 132 -6.21 22.19 3.70
N GLY A 133 -6.29 20.86 3.64
CA GLY A 133 -5.62 20.05 2.63
C GLY A 133 -4.10 19.89 2.84
N ILE A 134 -3.59 20.17 4.04
CA ILE A 134 -2.18 19.92 4.39
C ILE A 134 -2.04 18.43 4.69
N VAL A 135 -1.11 17.78 3.99
CA VAL A 135 -0.84 16.35 4.13
C VAL A 135 0.36 16.15 5.06
N ASN A 136 0.13 15.52 6.20
CA ASN A 136 1.17 15.06 7.10
C ASN A 136 1.34 13.54 6.91
N VAL A 137 2.55 13.12 6.60
CA VAL A 137 2.88 11.70 6.48
C VAL A 137 3.88 11.34 7.56
N SER A 138 3.53 10.40 8.40
CA SER A 138 4.42 9.86 9.43
C SER A 138 4.67 8.38 9.21
N ALA A 139 5.88 7.95 9.55
CA ALA A 139 6.27 6.55 9.56
C ALA A 139 6.82 6.20 10.93
N LYS A 140 6.28 5.16 11.55
CA LYS A 140 6.64 4.71 12.89
C LYS A 140 7.00 3.23 12.89
N ASP A 141 8.18 2.90 13.37
CA ASP A 141 8.54 1.52 13.67
C ASP A 141 7.87 1.09 14.99
N LEU A 142 6.99 0.11 14.91
CA LEU A 142 6.25 -0.41 16.06
C LEU A 142 7.15 -1.18 17.04
N GLY A 143 8.29 -1.71 16.55
CA GLY A 143 9.25 -2.45 17.37
C GLY A 143 10.11 -1.53 18.24
N THR A 144 10.68 -0.46 17.69
CA THR A 144 11.58 0.47 18.38
C THR A 144 10.86 1.72 18.87
N GLY A 145 9.66 2.01 18.36
CA GLY A 145 8.90 3.23 18.66
C GLY A 145 9.47 4.48 17.98
N LYS A 146 10.48 4.36 17.11
CA LYS A 146 11.04 5.49 16.36
C LYS A 146 10.06 5.95 15.30
N GLU A 147 9.97 7.26 15.15
CA GLU A 147 9.03 7.91 14.23
C GLU A 147 9.75 9.04 13.48
N GLN A 148 9.38 9.19 12.20
CA GLN A 148 9.76 10.30 11.35
C GLN A 148 8.53 10.78 10.60
N HIS A 149 8.51 12.06 10.23
CA HIS A 149 7.38 12.65 9.50
C HIS A 149 7.84 13.68 8.51
N ILE A 150 6.99 13.90 7.49
CA ILE A 150 7.10 15.00 6.54
C ILE A 150 5.74 15.70 6.46
N THR A 151 5.79 17.03 6.37
CA THR A 151 4.61 17.85 6.12
C THR A 151 4.68 18.41 4.70
N ILE A 152 3.67 18.11 3.90
CA ILE A 152 3.55 18.51 2.51
C ILE A 152 2.53 19.64 2.45
N THR A 153 3.00 20.86 2.17
CA THR A 153 2.14 22.05 2.11
C THR A 153 1.65 22.30 0.68
N ALA A 154 0.58 23.10 0.58
CA ALA A 154 -0.13 23.39 -0.67
C ALA A 154 0.70 23.97 -1.83
N GLY A 155 1.98 24.35 -1.62
CA GLY A 155 2.88 24.80 -2.68
C GLY A 155 3.27 23.75 -3.70
N SER A 156 2.99 22.48 -3.43
CA SER A 156 3.20 21.33 -4.34
C SER A 156 1.95 20.94 -5.13
N ASN A 157 0.83 21.65 -4.97
CA ASN A 157 -0.43 21.30 -5.63
C ASN A 157 -0.32 21.39 -7.15
N MET A 158 -0.92 20.42 -7.82
CA MET A 158 -1.06 20.40 -9.28
C MET A 158 -2.16 21.39 -9.68
N SER A 159 -2.00 22.01 -10.87
CA SER A 159 -3.10 22.78 -11.46
C SER A 159 -4.25 21.88 -11.90
N ASP A 160 -5.46 22.42 -12.03
CA ASP A 160 -6.62 21.65 -12.51
C ASP A 160 -6.35 20.98 -13.86
N SER A 161 -5.64 21.67 -14.76
CA SER A 161 -5.24 21.13 -16.06
C SER A 161 -4.25 19.96 -15.94
N ASP A 162 -3.38 19.96 -14.94
CA ASP A 162 -2.42 18.88 -14.72
C ASP A 162 -3.11 17.67 -14.06
N ILE A 163 -4.11 17.93 -13.21
CA ILE A 163 -4.96 16.88 -12.63
C ILE A 163 -5.75 16.17 -13.73
N GLU A 164 -6.39 16.93 -14.64
CA GLU A 164 -7.12 16.32 -15.77
C GLU A 164 -6.19 15.52 -16.71
N LYS A 165 -4.98 16.00 -16.97
CA LYS A 165 -3.98 15.27 -17.75
C LYS A 165 -3.57 13.97 -17.06
N ALA A 166 -3.24 14.03 -15.77
CA ALA A 166 -2.83 12.86 -15.00
C ALA A 166 -3.92 11.77 -15.00
N VAL A 167 -5.20 12.16 -14.89
CA VAL A 167 -6.34 11.23 -14.96
C VAL A 167 -6.49 10.62 -16.34
N LYS A 168 -6.34 11.42 -17.42
CA LYS A 168 -6.42 10.90 -18.79
C LYS A 168 -5.27 9.95 -19.11
N GLU A 169 -4.06 10.33 -18.77
CA GLU A 169 -2.87 9.48 -18.96
C GLU A 169 -3.00 8.17 -18.18
N ALA A 170 -3.50 8.21 -16.95
CA ALA A 170 -3.73 7.00 -16.18
C ALA A 170 -4.75 6.07 -16.87
N ALA A 171 -5.84 6.61 -17.40
CA ALA A 171 -6.84 5.83 -18.14
C ALA A 171 -6.30 5.25 -19.47
N GLU A 172 -5.44 6.02 -20.17
CA GLU A 172 -4.82 5.58 -21.41
C GLU A 172 -3.85 4.42 -21.22
N PHE A 173 -3.06 4.47 -20.12
CA PHE A 173 -2.05 3.46 -19.83
C PHE A 173 -2.53 2.37 -18.86
N GLU A 174 -3.78 2.40 -18.41
CA GLU A 174 -4.31 1.48 -17.37
C GLU A 174 -4.04 0.01 -17.68
N ALA A 175 -4.33 -0.44 -18.90
CA ALA A 175 -4.15 -1.83 -19.29
C ALA A 175 -2.67 -2.24 -19.29
N GLN A 176 -1.79 -1.34 -19.75
CA GLN A 176 -0.34 -1.59 -19.79
C GLN A 176 0.25 -1.61 -18.38
N ASP A 177 -0.11 -0.64 -17.55
CA ASP A 177 0.35 -0.53 -16.17
C ASP A 177 -0.13 -1.73 -15.34
N LYS A 178 -1.37 -2.17 -15.54
CA LYS A 178 -1.93 -3.35 -14.87
C LYS A 178 -1.15 -4.62 -15.22
N ALA A 179 -0.90 -4.85 -16.51
CA ALA A 179 -0.12 -6.01 -16.94
C ALA A 179 1.31 -5.99 -16.39
N ARG A 180 1.95 -4.81 -16.36
CA ARG A 180 3.29 -4.64 -15.81
C ARG A 180 3.30 -4.83 -14.30
N LYS A 181 2.33 -4.28 -13.57
CA LYS A 181 2.18 -4.48 -12.13
C LYS A 181 2.00 -5.95 -11.80
N GLU A 182 1.14 -6.67 -12.54
CA GLU A 182 0.93 -8.11 -12.37
C GLU A 182 2.25 -8.90 -12.49
N GLY A 183 3.14 -8.49 -13.40
CA GLY A 183 4.48 -9.07 -13.55
C GLY A 183 5.36 -8.81 -12.33
N VAL A 184 5.38 -7.56 -11.85
CA VAL A 184 6.16 -7.18 -10.65
C VAL A 184 5.63 -7.89 -9.41
N ASP A 185 4.30 -7.95 -9.23
CA ASP A 185 3.66 -8.62 -8.10
C ASP A 185 3.97 -10.13 -8.11
N ALA A 186 3.87 -10.78 -9.27
CA ALA A 186 4.22 -12.20 -9.43
C ALA A 186 5.70 -12.48 -9.08
N ARG A 187 6.61 -11.58 -9.48
CA ARG A 187 8.03 -11.70 -9.13
C ARG A 187 8.27 -11.51 -7.63
N ASN A 188 7.63 -10.51 -7.02
CA ASN A 188 7.77 -10.23 -5.59
C ASN A 188 7.18 -11.37 -4.75
N GLU A 189 6.05 -11.94 -5.15
CA GLU A 189 5.46 -13.12 -4.53
C GLU A 189 6.40 -14.33 -4.63
N ALA A 190 6.96 -14.58 -5.81
CA ALA A 190 7.93 -15.65 -6.04
C ALA A 190 9.16 -15.50 -5.15
N ASP A 191 9.75 -14.31 -5.08
CA ASP A 191 10.91 -14.01 -4.24
C ASP A 191 10.61 -14.18 -2.75
N SER A 192 9.44 -13.73 -2.30
CA SER A 192 8.99 -13.91 -0.92
C SER A 192 8.80 -15.39 -0.58
N PHE A 193 8.23 -16.16 -1.50
CA PHE A 193 8.01 -17.59 -1.29
C PHE A 193 9.31 -18.39 -1.32
N VAL A 194 10.27 -18.04 -2.18
CA VAL A 194 11.63 -18.58 -2.16
C VAL A 194 12.25 -18.41 -0.78
N PHE A 195 12.22 -17.19 -0.26
CA PHE A 195 12.79 -16.89 1.05
C PHE A 195 12.12 -17.64 2.20
N GLN A 196 10.79 -17.73 2.21
CA GLN A 196 10.03 -18.49 3.21
C GLN A 196 10.38 -19.98 3.16
N THR A 197 10.47 -20.55 1.95
CA THR A 197 10.81 -21.97 1.76
C THR A 197 12.25 -22.25 2.16
N GLU A 198 13.21 -21.38 1.84
CA GLU A 198 14.61 -21.52 2.30
C GLU A 198 14.70 -21.54 3.83
N ASN A 199 13.97 -20.67 4.52
CA ASN A 199 13.96 -20.63 5.98
C ASN A 199 13.32 -21.90 6.57
N ALA A 200 12.18 -22.33 6.03
CA ALA A 200 11.54 -23.56 6.44
C ALA A 200 12.40 -24.79 6.21
N MET A 201 13.15 -24.84 5.11
CA MET A 201 14.12 -25.92 4.81
C MET A 201 15.29 -25.94 5.82
N LYS A 202 15.75 -24.79 6.28
CA LYS A 202 16.79 -24.70 7.34
C LYS A 202 16.28 -25.22 8.69
N GLU A 203 15.01 -25.01 9.01
CA GLU A 203 14.44 -25.39 10.30
C GLU A 203 14.00 -26.85 10.38
N VAL A 204 13.39 -27.38 9.33
CA VAL A 204 12.77 -28.72 9.37
C VAL A 204 13.19 -29.63 8.21
N GLY A 205 14.02 -29.18 7.29
CA GLY A 205 14.40 -29.94 6.10
C GLY A 205 15.06 -31.30 6.38
N ASP A 206 15.74 -31.45 7.51
CA ASP A 206 16.37 -32.71 7.94
C ASP A 206 15.36 -33.76 8.47
N LYS A 207 14.13 -33.33 8.74
CA LYS A 207 13.02 -34.19 9.20
C LYS A 207 12.12 -34.64 8.05
N LEU A 208 12.36 -34.15 6.84
CA LEU A 208 11.63 -34.55 5.64
C LEU A 208 12.15 -35.88 5.10
N ASP A 209 11.28 -36.56 4.36
CA ASP A 209 11.70 -37.67 3.51
C ASP A 209 12.75 -37.18 2.49
N PRO A 210 13.86 -37.93 2.27
CA PRO A 210 14.92 -37.50 1.35
C PRO A 210 14.43 -37.22 -0.07
N THR A 211 13.41 -37.93 -0.55
CA THR A 211 12.84 -37.74 -1.89
C THR A 211 12.08 -36.41 -1.96
N LEU A 212 11.28 -36.10 -0.95
CA LEU A 212 10.57 -34.82 -0.84
C LEU A 212 11.52 -33.64 -0.67
N LYS A 213 12.57 -33.82 0.15
CA LYS A 213 13.61 -32.79 0.32
C LYS A 213 14.25 -32.46 -1.02
N GLY A 214 14.67 -33.48 -1.78
CA GLY A 214 15.25 -33.29 -3.10
C GLY A 214 14.30 -32.61 -4.11
N GLN A 215 13.01 -32.94 -4.06
CA GLN A 215 12.00 -32.30 -4.92
C GLN A 215 11.85 -30.81 -4.57
N VAL A 216 11.68 -30.48 -3.28
CA VAL A 216 11.55 -29.10 -2.82
C VAL A 216 12.81 -28.27 -3.15
N GLU A 217 14.01 -28.85 -2.94
CA GLU A 217 15.27 -28.19 -3.28
C GLU A 217 15.38 -27.89 -4.79
N SER A 218 14.97 -28.86 -5.63
CA SER A 218 14.97 -28.69 -7.09
C SER A 218 14.01 -27.59 -7.55
N ASP A 219 12.77 -27.61 -7.03
CA ASP A 219 11.74 -26.63 -7.40
C ASP A 219 12.11 -25.24 -6.87
N LEU A 220 12.68 -25.16 -5.65
CA LEU A 220 13.20 -23.93 -5.05
C LEU A 220 14.32 -23.32 -5.90
N GLN A 221 15.29 -24.13 -6.33
CA GLN A 221 16.39 -23.63 -7.16
C GLN A 221 15.88 -23.15 -8.52
N ALA A 222 14.95 -23.88 -9.14
CA ALA A 222 14.35 -23.49 -10.41
C ALA A 222 13.58 -22.17 -10.35
N LEU A 223 12.87 -21.91 -9.24
CA LEU A 223 12.17 -20.64 -9.03
C LEU A 223 13.17 -19.51 -8.74
N LYS A 224 14.19 -19.77 -7.92
CA LYS A 224 15.25 -18.81 -7.59
C LYS A 224 16.02 -18.33 -8.82
N ASP A 225 16.39 -19.25 -9.71
CA ASP A 225 17.07 -18.93 -10.96
C ASP A 225 16.19 -18.08 -11.88
N LEU A 226 14.88 -18.36 -11.93
CA LEU A 226 13.93 -17.57 -12.70
C LEU A 226 13.78 -16.16 -12.12
N VAL A 227 13.62 -16.01 -10.80
CA VAL A 227 13.55 -14.70 -10.12
C VAL A 227 14.82 -13.89 -10.36
N ALA A 228 16.01 -14.52 -10.28
CA ALA A 228 17.29 -13.85 -10.50
C ALA A 228 17.48 -13.39 -11.96
N SER A 229 16.96 -14.15 -12.93
CA SER A 229 17.03 -13.81 -14.35
C SER A 229 15.99 -12.80 -14.82
N THR A 230 14.98 -12.50 -13.99
CA THR A 230 13.88 -11.59 -14.33
C THR A 230 14.18 -10.19 -13.82
N ASP A 231 14.26 -9.21 -14.74
CA ASP A 231 14.39 -7.79 -14.37
C ASP A 231 13.06 -7.26 -13.82
N ILE A 232 13.08 -6.79 -12.58
CA ILE A 232 11.90 -6.25 -11.89
C ILE A 232 11.26 -5.05 -12.63
N ASN A 233 12.07 -4.30 -13.38
CA ASN A 233 11.58 -3.14 -14.14
C ASN A 233 10.95 -3.50 -15.48
N ASN A 234 11.18 -4.73 -15.97
CA ASN A 234 10.73 -5.15 -17.30
C ASN A 234 10.34 -6.63 -17.33
N VAL A 235 9.36 -7.00 -16.52
CA VAL A 235 8.83 -8.37 -16.52
C VAL A 235 7.93 -8.55 -17.73
N THR A 236 8.23 -9.54 -18.57
CA THR A 236 7.41 -9.88 -19.74
C THR A 236 6.20 -10.73 -19.34
N PRO A 237 5.08 -10.73 -20.13
CA PRO A 237 3.93 -11.60 -19.88
C PRO A 237 4.30 -13.08 -19.76
N ASP A 238 5.19 -13.57 -20.62
CA ASP A 238 5.67 -14.96 -20.58
C ASP A 238 6.43 -15.28 -19.28
N GLN A 239 7.25 -14.33 -18.81
CA GLN A 239 7.92 -14.47 -17.52
C GLN A 239 6.94 -14.43 -16.35
N THR A 240 5.89 -13.63 -16.45
CA THR A 240 4.83 -13.57 -15.43
C THR A 240 4.12 -14.92 -15.30
N GLU A 241 3.77 -15.55 -16.41
CA GLU A 241 3.16 -16.90 -16.40
C GLU A 241 4.13 -17.96 -15.86
N GLN A 242 5.39 -17.93 -16.25
CA GLN A 242 6.41 -18.84 -15.74
C GLN A 242 6.64 -18.67 -14.25
N LEU A 243 6.70 -17.44 -13.74
CA LEU A 243 6.83 -17.15 -12.30
C LEU A 243 5.66 -17.72 -11.53
N LYS A 244 4.41 -17.46 -11.97
CA LYS A 244 3.19 -18.01 -11.36
C LYS A 244 3.17 -19.52 -11.35
N ALA A 245 3.46 -20.16 -12.49
CA ALA A 245 3.48 -21.61 -12.62
C ALA A 245 4.55 -22.27 -11.71
N LYS A 246 5.75 -21.71 -11.67
CA LYS A 246 6.84 -22.21 -10.82
C LYS A 246 6.57 -21.98 -9.33
N THR A 247 5.96 -20.86 -8.98
CA THR A 247 5.54 -20.58 -7.59
C THR A 247 4.49 -21.59 -7.13
N GLU A 248 3.50 -21.88 -7.97
CA GLU A 248 2.50 -22.93 -7.72
C GLU A 248 3.14 -24.33 -7.57
N THR A 249 4.08 -24.67 -8.43
CA THR A 249 4.81 -25.95 -8.33
C THR A 249 5.53 -26.05 -6.98
N LEU A 250 6.26 -25.01 -6.59
CA LEU A 250 6.95 -24.98 -5.31
C LEU A 250 5.98 -24.97 -4.11
N LYS A 251 4.82 -24.27 -4.19
CA LYS A 251 3.77 -24.33 -3.16
C LYS A 251 3.29 -25.75 -2.94
N ASN A 252 3.05 -26.49 -4.01
CA ASN A 252 2.56 -27.87 -3.93
C ASN A 252 3.62 -28.81 -3.33
N SER A 253 4.90 -28.71 -3.76
CA SER A 253 5.98 -29.55 -3.21
C SER A 253 6.35 -29.18 -1.78
N ALA A 254 6.24 -27.89 -1.39
CA ALA A 254 6.53 -27.41 -0.05
C ALA A 254 5.37 -27.60 0.96
N GLN A 255 4.19 -28.01 0.54
CA GLN A 255 3.03 -28.16 1.43
C GLN A 255 3.32 -29.06 2.64
N GLN A 256 3.99 -30.17 2.44
CA GLN A 256 4.35 -31.10 3.53
C GLN A 256 5.45 -30.50 4.45
N LEU A 257 6.32 -29.68 3.91
CA LEU A 257 7.34 -28.95 4.69
C LEU A 257 6.66 -28.02 5.69
N PHE A 258 5.72 -27.21 5.24
CA PHE A 258 4.98 -26.28 6.10
C PHE A 258 4.10 -26.98 7.11
N SER A 259 3.46 -28.11 6.76
CA SER A 259 2.71 -28.93 7.71
C SER A 259 3.59 -29.43 8.85
N LYS A 260 4.77 -29.92 8.57
CA LYS A 260 5.73 -30.38 9.60
C LYS A 260 6.27 -29.24 10.45
N MET A 261 6.51 -28.06 9.86
CA MET A 261 6.90 -26.86 10.61
C MET A 261 5.81 -26.44 11.59
N TYR A 262 4.55 -26.49 11.17
CA TYR A 262 3.41 -26.19 12.03
C TYR A 262 3.25 -27.19 13.19
N GLU A 263 3.38 -28.51 12.94
CA GLU A 263 3.39 -29.54 13.98
C GLU A 263 4.50 -29.30 15.00
N GLN A 264 5.68 -28.92 14.55
CA GLN A 264 6.81 -28.62 15.43
C GLN A 264 6.58 -27.36 16.27
N ALA A 265 5.98 -26.30 15.70
CA ALA A 265 5.62 -25.09 16.41
C ALA A 265 4.57 -25.37 17.50
N GLN A 266 3.56 -26.21 17.20
CA GLN A 266 2.57 -26.66 18.19
C GLN A 266 3.19 -27.50 19.29
N ALA A 267 4.11 -28.41 18.97
CA ALA A 267 4.80 -29.23 19.96
C ALA A 267 5.69 -28.37 20.91
N ALA A 268 6.27 -27.28 20.40
CA ALA A 268 7.05 -26.34 21.20
C ALA A 268 6.16 -25.49 22.12
N GLN A 269 4.93 -25.18 21.75
CA GLN A 269 3.95 -24.47 22.58
C GLN A 269 3.18 -25.40 23.54
N GLY A 270 3.07 -26.69 23.24
CA GLY A 270 2.36 -27.71 24.03
C GLY A 270 3.06 -28.15 25.32
N GLY A 271 4.20 -27.57 25.68
CA GLY A 271 4.91 -27.81 26.95
C GLY A 271 4.38 -27.07 28.17
N ALA A 272 3.34 -26.27 28.07
CA ALA A 272 2.71 -25.54 29.17
C ALA A 272 1.22 -25.91 29.29
N GLN A 273 0.96 -26.88 30.15
CA GLN A 273 -0.24 -27.07 30.96
C GLN A 273 -1.56 -27.48 30.30
N ALA A 274 -1.92 -28.70 30.58
CA ALA A 274 -3.26 -29.23 30.46
C ALA A 274 -4.27 -28.54 31.38
N GLY A 275 -5.45 -28.24 30.87
CA GLY A 275 -6.72 -28.05 31.58
C GLY A 275 -7.36 -26.69 31.44
N PRO A 276 -8.66 -26.52 31.65
CA PRO A 276 -9.74 -27.51 31.68
C PRO A 276 -10.82 -27.29 30.61
N ASP A 277 -11.70 -28.29 30.48
CA ASP A 277 -13.01 -28.29 29.78
C ASP A 277 -13.72 -26.93 29.77
N MET A 278 -14.08 -26.48 28.57
CA MET A 278 -15.18 -25.54 28.39
C MET A 278 -16.10 -26.01 27.26
N ASN A 279 -17.09 -26.79 27.67
CA ASN A 279 -18.37 -26.90 26.99
C ASN A 279 -19.20 -25.65 27.29
N ALA A 280 -19.85 -25.13 26.26
CA ALA A 280 -21.01 -24.26 26.23
C ALA A 280 -20.82 -22.81 25.77
N GLY A 281 -21.55 -22.49 24.73
CA GLY A 281 -22.04 -21.14 24.47
C GLY A 281 -21.85 -20.64 23.04
N ALA A 282 -22.82 -20.93 22.20
CA ALA A 282 -23.00 -20.28 20.91
C ALA A 282 -23.10 -18.74 21.09
N GLY A 283 -22.26 -18.01 20.43
CA GLY A 283 -22.30 -16.55 20.34
C GLY A 283 -21.59 -16.12 19.07
N SER A 284 -22.39 -15.91 18.02
CA SER A 284 -21.99 -15.29 16.77
C SER A 284 -21.40 -13.91 17.03
N SER A 285 -20.10 -13.74 16.77
CA SER A 285 -19.52 -12.43 16.50
C SER A 285 -18.65 -12.56 15.25
N SER A 286 -19.10 -11.89 14.19
CA SER A 286 -18.36 -11.67 12.96
C SER A 286 -17.08 -10.89 13.29
N SER A 287 -15.95 -11.57 13.36
CA SER A 287 -14.64 -10.93 13.20
C SER A 287 -14.38 -10.82 11.71
N SER A 288 -14.35 -9.60 11.20
CA SER A 288 -13.73 -9.29 9.93
C SER A 288 -12.29 -9.79 9.97
N ASP A 289 -11.95 -10.72 9.10
CA ASP A 289 -10.58 -11.06 8.78
C ASP A 289 -9.93 -9.81 8.16
N ASP A 290 -9.29 -9.00 9.00
CA ASP A 290 -8.29 -8.04 8.54
C ASP A 290 -7.09 -8.85 8.04
N VAL A 291 -7.12 -9.18 6.76
CA VAL A 291 -5.94 -9.65 6.05
C VAL A 291 -4.98 -8.46 6.03
N VAL A 292 -4.01 -8.48 6.94
CA VAL A 292 -2.93 -7.49 6.95
C VAL A 292 -2.05 -7.79 5.74
N ASP A 293 -2.30 -7.06 4.65
CA ASP A 293 -1.44 -7.08 3.46
C ASP A 293 -0.14 -6.35 3.81
N LEU A 294 0.89 -7.12 4.18
CA LEU A 294 2.21 -6.61 4.53
C LEU A 294 2.99 -6.30 3.25
N SER A 295 2.72 -5.15 2.66
CA SER A 295 3.53 -4.65 1.54
C SER A 295 4.95 -4.32 1.99
N LEU A 296 5.95 -4.73 1.20
CA LEU A 296 7.37 -4.51 1.50
C LEU A 296 7.83 -3.14 1.00
N ILE A 297 8.46 -2.36 1.87
CA ILE A 297 9.04 -1.06 1.52
C ILE A 297 10.50 -1.21 1.14
N HIS A 298 10.92 -0.56 0.05
CA HIS A 298 12.29 -0.60 -0.44
C HIS A 298 13.17 0.47 0.26
N ILE A 299 14.49 0.22 0.25
CA ILE A 299 15.53 1.20 0.61
C ILE A 299 15.99 1.92 -0.66
#